data_e099d41da27c21f60746b4f2c26aa991
#
_entry.id   e099d41da27c21f60746b4f2c26aa991
#
_cell.length_a   1.000
_cell.length_b   1.000
_cell.length_c   1.000
_cell.angle_alpha   90.00
_cell.angle_beta   90.00
_cell.angle_gamma   90.00
#
_symmetry.space_group_name_H-M   'P 1'
#
loop_
_entity.id
_entity.type
_entity.pdbx_description
1 polymer ?
#
loop_
_entity_poly.entity_id
_entity_poly.type
_entity_poly.pdbx_seq_one_letter_code
_entity_poly.pdbx_strand_id
1 'polypeptide(L)'
;MNHRFTLSIFTVEINGTPTVALQAKRHKDAESLCEQDRFRTDLSTLTSNGSPLWDASAIMKVRLATPAEAVLYRQATQSPEPSDDISVVYLVDLDG
;
A
#
# COMPACT_ATOMS: atom_id res chain seq x y z
N MET A 1 20.67 15.63 -17.15
CA MET A 1 20.23 15.29 -16.31
C MET A 1 19.19 14.49 -16.38
N ASN A 2 18.93 13.77 -15.72
CA ASN A 2 18.01 12.99 -15.75
C ASN A 2 16.95 13.24 -14.96
N HIS A 3 15.95 13.44 -15.44
CA HIS A 3 14.81 13.66 -14.76
C HIS A 3 14.01 12.49 -14.71
N ARG A 4 14.51 11.42 -14.21
CA ARG A 4 13.76 10.32 -14.09
C ARG A 4 12.78 10.54 -13.07
N PHE A 5 11.56 10.07 -13.23
CA PHE A 5 10.59 10.06 -12.21
C PHE A 5 11.03 9.10 -11.17
N THR A 6 11.23 9.59 -9.99
CA THR A 6 11.62 8.76 -8.88
C THR A 6 10.36 8.40 -8.13
N LEU A 7 10.01 7.13 -8.13
CA LEU A 7 8.87 6.66 -7.36
C LEU A 7 9.30 6.38 -5.93
N SER A 8 8.49 6.79 -5.01
CA SER A 8 8.72 6.52 -3.60
C SER A 8 7.76 5.42 -3.13
N ILE A 9 8.17 4.70 -2.12
CA ILE A 9 7.32 3.67 -1.52
C ILE A 9 6.65 4.28 -0.30
N PHE A 10 5.33 4.20 -0.27
CA PHE A 10 4.54 4.73 0.83
C PHE A 10 3.87 3.59 1.57
N THR A 11 3.67 3.76 2.85
CA THR A 11 2.95 2.81 3.68
C THR A 11 1.64 3.42 4.11
N VAL A 12 0.58 2.63 4.02
CA VAL A 12 -0.74 3.01 4.51
C VAL A 12 -0.94 2.33 5.84
N GLU A 13 -1.09 3.13 6.89
CA GLU A 13 -1.41 2.62 8.21
C GLU A 13 -2.92 2.66 8.36
N ILE A 14 -3.48 1.58 8.87
CA ILE A 14 -4.89 1.53 9.19
C ILE A 14 -5.00 1.33 10.68
N ASN A 15 -5.60 2.29 11.35
CA ASN A 15 -5.69 2.30 12.82
C ASN A 15 -4.32 2.14 13.48
N GLY A 16 -3.31 2.77 12.88
CA GLY A 16 -1.96 2.76 13.45
C GLY A 16 -1.13 1.54 13.08
N THR A 17 -1.69 0.60 12.32
CA THR A 17 -0.97 -0.61 11.92
C THR A 17 -0.52 -0.49 10.47
N PRO A 18 0.78 -0.64 10.17
CA PRO A 18 1.22 -0.64 8.78
C PRO A 18 0.58 -1.82 8.05
N THR A 19 -0.24 -1.53 7.06
CA THR A 19 -1.08 -2.55 6.44
C THR A 19 -0.76 -2.77 4.96
N VAL A 20 -0.49 -1.70 4.21
CA VAL A 20 -0.27 -1.80 2.79
C VAL A 20 0.92 -0.94 2.39
N ALA A 21 1.73 -1.41 1.48
CA ALA A 21 2.78 -0.62 0.86
C ALA A 21 2.48 -0.46 -0.62
N LEU A 22 2.74 0.70 -1.16
CA LEU A 22 2.53 0.98 -2.57
C LEU A 22 3.56 2.00 -3.06
N GLN A 23 3.67 2.12 -4.36
CA GLN A 23 4.63 3.02 -4.95
C GLN A 23 3.90 4.16 -5.66
N ALA A 24 4.35 5.37 -5.47
CA ALA A 24 3.75 6.54 -6.11
C ALA A 24 4.80 7.63 -6.24
N LYS A 25 4.54 8.60 -7.11
CA LYS A 25 5.47 9.71 -7.29
C LYS A 25 5.41 10.67 -6.12
N ARG A 26 4.24 10.90 -5.59
CA ARG A 26 4.02 11.86 -4.51
C ARG A 26 3.12 11.30 -3.46
N HIS A 27 3.22 11.85 -2.29
CA HIS A 27 2.34 11.50 -1.18
C HIS A 27 0.86 11.68 -1.58
N LYS A 28 0.58 12.75 -2.30
CA LYS A 28 -0.77 13.05 -2.74
C LYS A 28 -1.33 11.96 -3.65
N ASP A 29 -0.49 11.39 -4.51
CA ASP A 29 -0.92 10.31 -5.40
C ASP A 29 -1.25 9.05 -4.61
N ALA A 30 -0.48 8.77 -3.58
CA ALA A 30 -0.75 7.63 -2.71
C ALA A 30 -2.06 7.84 -1.95
N GLU A 31 -2.31 9.06 -1.49
CA GLU A 31 -3.56 9.38 -0.81
C GLU A 31 -4.76 9.23 -1.74
N SER A 32 -4.60 9.64 -3.00
CA SER A 32 -5.67 9.52 -3.99
C SER A 32 -6.04 8.07 -4.23
N LEU A 33 -5.07 7.18 -4.25
CA LEU A 33 -5.35 5.77 -4.39
C LEU A 33 -6.17 5.26 -3.21
N CYS A 34 -5.83 5.71 -2.02
CA CYS A 34 -6.54 5.27 -0.82
C CYS A 34 -7.99 5.74 -0.78
N GLU A 35 -8.32 6.77 -1.56
CA GLU A 35 -9.69 7.27 -1.61
C GLU A 35 -10.56 6.54 -2.62
N GLN A 36 -9.96 5.69 -3.44
CA GLN A 36 -10.73 4.96 -4.44
C GLN A 36 -11.59 3.88 -3.79
N ASP A 37 -12.84 3.79 -4.22
CA ASP A 37 -13.76 2.82 -3.68
C ASP A 37 -13.27 1.40 -3.85
N ARG A 38 -12.65 1.12 -4.99
CA ARG A 38 -12.13 -0.21 -5.27
C ARG A 38 -11.09 -0.63 -4.25
N PHE A 39 -10.17 0.28 -3.92
CA PHE A 39 -9.14 -0.01 -2.95
C PHE A 39 -9.75 -0.28 -1.57
N ARG A 40 -10.71 0.54 -1.18
CA ARG A 40 -11.37 0.38 0.11
C ARG A 40 -12.21 -0.90 0.17
N THR A 41 -12.86 -1.24 -0.94
CA THR A 41 -13.63 -2.47 -1.02
C THR A 41 -12.72 -3.67 -0.85
N ASP A 42 -11.56 -3.67 -1.52
CA ASP A 42 -10.62 -4.77 -1.37
C ASP A 42 -10.15 -4.90 0.08
N LEU A 43 -9.84 -3.78 0.73
CA LEU A 43 -9.41 -3.82 2.13
C LEU A 43 -10.51 -4.29 3.06
N SER A 44 -11.76 -4.01 2.73
CA SER A 44 -12.87 -4.41 3.60
C SER A 44 -13.20 -5.90 3.46
N THR A 45 -12.81 -6.51 2.34
CA THR A 45 -13.07 -7.93 2.13
C THR A 45 -11.91 -8.81 2.59
N LEU A 46 -10.71 -8.24 2.72
CA LEU A 46 -9.56 -9.00 3.19
C LEU A 46 -9.51 -8.93 4.70
N THR A 47 -9.11 -10.03 5.32
CA THR A 47 -9.05 -10.09 6.77
C THR A 47 -7.67 -10.51 7.24
N SER A 48 -7.34 -10.10 8.45
CA SER A 48 -6.13 -10.52 9.14
C SER A 48 -6.52 -10.77 10.60
N ASN A 49 -6.23 -11.93 11.10
CA ASN A 49 -6.62 -12.35 12.45
C ASN A 49 -8.13 -12.22 12.67
N GLY A 50 -8.89 -12.53 11.63
CA GLY A 50 -10.35 -12.53 11.72
C GLY A 50 -11.01 -11.15 11.60
N SER A 51 -10.23 -10.10 11.39
CA SER A 51 -10.79 -8.75 11.28
C SER A 51 -10.52 -8.15 9.93
N PRO A 52 -11.46 -7.42 9.34
CA PRO A 52 -11.22 -6.76 8.07
C PRO A 52 -10.06 -5.78 8.19
N LEU A 53 -9.31 -5.61 7.11
CA LEU A 53 -8.20 -4.67 7.11
C LEU A 53 -8.69 -3.24 7.24
N TRP A 54 -9.87 -2.96 6.73
CA TRP A 54 -10.44 -1.62 6.79
C TRP A 54 -11.95 -1.70 6.94
N ASP A 55 -12.51 -0.78 7.69
CA ASP A 55 -13.96 -0.60 7.74
C ASP A 55 -14.25 0.90 7.73
N ALA A 56 -15.53 1.26 7.71
CA ALA A 56 -15.91 2.65 7.55
C ALA A 56 -15.48 3.54 8.72
N SER A 57 -15.16 2.95 9.86
CA SER A 57 -14.71 3.72 11.02
C SER A 57 -13.19 3.72 11.15
N ALA A 58 -12.48 3.03 10.27
CA ALA A 58 -11.03 2.95 10.37
C ALA A 58 -10.38 4.24 9.89
N ILE A 59 -9.24 4.55 10.45
CA ILE A 59 -8.49 5.73 10.07
C ILE A 59 -7.28 5.29 9.25
N MET A 60 -7.20 5.79 8.02
CA MET A 60 -6.06 5.53 7.15
C MET A 60 -5.10 6.69 7.20
N LYS A 61 -3.82 6.39 7.26
CA LYS A 61 -2.79 7.41 7.24
C LYS A 61 -1.71 6.96 6.27
N VAL A 62 -1.31 7.86 5.38
CA VAL A 62 -0.28 7.56 4.39
C VAL A 62 1.01 8.24 4.81
N ARG A 63 2.11 7.52 4.77
CA ARG A 63 3.43 8.06 5.07
C ARG A 63 4.48 7.36 4.23
N LEU A 64 5.69 7.87 4.23
CA LEU A 64 6.78 7.18 3.56
C LEU A 64 7.06 5.86 4.26
N ALA A 65 7.39 4.86 3.49
CA ALA A 65 7.74 3.56 4.04
C ALA A 65 9.08 3.64 4.78
N THR A 66 9.20 2.86 5.83
CA THR A 66 10.49 2.69 6.49
C THR A 66 11.39 1.85 5.58
N PRO A 67 12.70 1.84 5.81
CA PRO A 67 13.59 0.99 5.01
C PRO A 67 13.18 -0.47 5.02
N ALA A 68 12.72 -1.00 6.15
CA ALA A 68 12.28 -2.38 6.23
C ALA A 68 11.04 -2.63 5.38
N GLU A 69 10.10 -1.70 5.42
CA GLU A 69 8.88 -1.81 4.63
C GLU A 69 9.20 -1.72 3.13
N ALA A 70 10.12 -0.85 2.76
CA ALA A 70 10.52 -0.70 1.38
C ALA A 70 11.18 -1.98 0.85
N VAL A 71 11.96 -2.65 1.68
CA VAL A 71 12.56 -3.93 1.30
C VAL A 71 11.48 -4.98 1.06
N LEU A 72 10.48 -5.04 1.94
CA LEU A 72 9.38 -5.99 1.76
C LEU A 72 8.62 -5.71 0.46
N TYR A 73 8.40 -4.44 0.16
CA TYR A 73 7.71 -4.07 -1.07
C TYR A 73 8.52 -4.52 -2.30
N ARG A 74 9.81 -4.25 -2.30
CA ARG A 74 10.65 -4.61 -3.43
C ARG A 74 10.75 -6.10 -3.61
N GLN A 75 10.83 -6.85 -2.52
CA GLN A 75 10.88 -8.31 -2.60
C GLN A 75 9.59 -8.89 -3.16
N ALA A 76 8.47 -8.34 -2.74
CA ALA A 76 7.17 -8.85 -3.17
C ALA A 76 6.85 -8.48 -4.62
N THR A 77 7.39 -7.36 -5.10
CA THR A 77 7.10 -6.91 -6.46
C THR A 77 8.24 -7.19 -7.43
N GLN A 78 9.19 -8.03 -7.04
CA GLN A 78 10.29 -8.36 -7.88
C GLN A 78 9.80 -9.19 -9.05
N SER A 79 9.49 -8.56 -10.13
CA SER A 79 8.98 -9.22 -11.31
C SER A 79 9.71 -8.68 -12.52
N PRO A 80 10.10 -9.53 -13.44
CA PRO A 80 10.77 -9.06 -14.66
C PRO A 80 9.84 -8.34 -15.60
N GLU A 81 8.54 -8.46 -15.43
CA GLU A 81 7.62 -7.87 -16.37
C GLU A 81 7.11 -6.53 -15.86
N PRO A 82 7.26 -5.48 -16.63
CA PRO A 82 6.70 -4.20 -16.23
C PRO A 82 5.19 -4.26 -16.23
N SER A 83 4.58 -3.53 -15.35
CA SER A 83 3.13 -3.48 -15.25
C SER A 83 2.71 -2.03 -15.20
N ASP A 84 1.64 -1.71 -15.89
CA ASP A 84 1.08 -0.39 -15.83
C ASP A 84 0.17 -0.24 -14.62
N ASP A 85 -0.17 -1.33 -13.97
CA ASP A 85 -1.04 -1.27 -12.82
C ASP A 85 -0.26 -0.92 -11.58
N ILE A 86 -0.90 -0.22 -10.66
CA ILE A 86 -0.28 0.08 -9.39
C ILE A 86 -0.27 -1.20 -8.57
N SER A 87 0.92 -1.59 -8.15
CA SER A 87 1.05 -2.78 -7.32
C SER A 87 0.97 -2.40 -5.86
N VAL A 88 0.20 -3.13 -5.11
CA VAL A 88 0.14 -2.94 -3.66
C VAL A 88 0.61 -4.23 -2.99
N VAL A 89 1.28 -4.08 -1.89
CA VAL A 89 1.80 -5.21 -1.13
C VAL A 89 1.22 -5.13 0.27
N TYR A 90 0.67 -6.24 0.75
CA TYR A 90 0.09 -6.26 2.09
C TYR A 90 1.19 -6.58 3.09
N LEU A 91 1.29 -5.74 4.11
CA LEU A 91 2.33 -5.87 5.14
C LEU A 91 1.88 -6.70 6.33
N VAL A 92 0.63 -7.13 6.32
CA VAL A 92 0.07 -7.97 7.38
C VAL A 92 -0.21 -9.36 6.82
N ASP A 93 -0.29 -10.34 7.67
CA ASP A 93 -0.63 -11.69 7.25
C ASP A 93 -2.12 -11.75 6.98
N LEU A 94 -2.48 -12.15 5.78
CA LEU A 94 -3.88 -12.27 5.41
C LEU A 94 -4.39 -13.65 5.77
N ASP A 95 -5.64 -13.71 6.23
CA ASP A 95 -6.28 -14.98 6.54
C ASP A 95 -6.62 -15.69 5.24
N GLY A 96 -6.30 -16.86 5.16
CA GLY A 96 -6.68 -17.73 4.11
C GLY A 96 -6.70 -17.31 2.72
#